data_c5825e64252a725a13844b74ef63fbf0
#
_entry.id   c5825e64252a725a13844b74ef63fbf0
#
_cell.length_a   1.000
_cell.length_b   1.000
_cell.length_c   1.000
_cell.angle_alpha   90.00
_cell.angle_beta   90.00
_cell.angle_gamma   90.00
#
_symmetry.space_group_name_H-M   'P 1'
#
loop_
_entity.id
_entity.type
_entity.pdbx_description
1 polymer ?
#
loop_
_entity_poly.entity_id
_entity_poly.type
_entity_poly.pdbx_seq_one_letter_code
_entity_poly.pdbx_strand_id
1 'polypeptide(L)'
;MNARLSPELDHIILKCLEKDPENRYQSAKELSVDLRRLTARGSQSALTSLPSETAVWGRTARRTGYAAAALLALAIVLVGTNFGGWRARLLGGAAAPPIESLAVLPLANLSHDPEQDYFADGMTEALIANLAQVSALRVISRTSVMHYKGTDKTLPQIARDLDVDAVIEGTVQRSGNRVQVTAQLIRGQTDAPVWTKIYERDSRDVLMMQSELAQAIVGEIKVHLTPQEKQHLAKVRPINPDAYNAYLLGDYHSSKRNTAALDKAIKYFQEAIRIDPSYAQAYAGLANAYIERDIWGGLGIGKTADQIRANTLKALELDEELAEAHALLGQIHFQYDWDWQGAEAEYKRAIQLNPNFAGSYVRYAYFLQAMGRHTEALAAAHRAVELDPLSAANISDEGRILYRARQYENAVARYQRALELDPSYLPALGRIAEAYEQLGNYDEALAYVERLRRTASDPRLGLRPLARIYARMGKRREALDVLRTIERNGTPGSDDYALAVTYSALGDRDRAIAALERGVQTRSFLPFVFVDPQLDALRSDPRFQLLLRRAGLPSSQ
;
A
#
# COMPACT_ATOMS: atom_id res chain seq x y z
N MET A 1 -24.64 -35.06 23.42
CA MET A 1 -25.94 -34.86 24.05
C MET A 1 -25.73 -34.53 25.51
N ASN A 2 -26.22 -33.39 25.98
CA ASN A 2 -25.94 -32.87 27.32
C ASN A 2 -27.01 -33.41 28.26
N ALA A 3 -26.66 -34.29 29.20
CA ALA A 3 -27.57 -35.00 30.11
C ALA A 3 -28.40 -34.10 31.07
N ARG A 4 -28.45 -32.79 30.80
CA ARG A 4 -29.17 -31.79 31.65
C ARG A 4 -30.31 -31.07 30.93
N LEU A 5 -30.62 -31.41 29.68
CA LEU A 5 -31.70 -30.77 28.93
C LEU A 5 -32.94 -31.69 28.93
N SER A 6 -34.16 -31.10 28.95
CA SER A 6 -35.37 -31.91 28.82
C SER A 6 -35.48 -32.46 27.40
N PRO A 7 -36.05 -33.68 27.21
CA PRO A 7 -36.23 -34.28 25.88
C PRO A 7 -36.99 -33.40 24.89
N GLU A 8 -37.93 -32.59 25.41
CA GLU A 8 -38.69 -31.65 24.58
C GLU A 8 -37.86 -30.46 24.10
N LEU A 9 -36.93 -29.97 24.93
CA LEU A 9 -36.02 -28.90 24.55
C LEU A 9 -34.98 -29.41 23.53
N ASP A 10 -34.51 -30.64 23.73
CA ASP A 10 -33.63 -31.32 22.75
C ASP A 10 -34.33 -31.45 21.38
N HIS A 11 -35.63 -31.81 21.37
CA HIS A 11 -36.40 -31.91 20.13
C HIS A 11 -36.52 -30.56 19.40
N ILE A 12 -36.75 -29.47 20.10
CA ILE A 12 -36.83 -28.12 19.54
C ILE A 12 -35.48 -27.72 18.96
N ILE A 13 -34.37 -27.99 19.65
CA ILE A 13 -33.01 -27.70 19.18
C ILE A 13 -32.69 -28.50 17.91
N LEU A 14 -33.00 -29.80 17.91
CA LEU A 14 -32.76 -30.66 16.75
C LEU A 14 -33.56 -30.21 15.53
N LYS A 15 -34.83 -29.80 15.72
CA LYS A 15 -35.66 -29.25 14.63
C LYS A 15 -35.12 -27.91 14.09
N CYS A 16 -34.48 -27.08 14.91
CA CYS A 16 -33.80 -25.87 14.47
C CYS A 16 -32.54 -26.19 13.63
N LEU A 17 -31.84 -27.29 13.94
CA LEU A 17 -30.59 -27.70 13.34
C LEU A 17 -30.76 -28.69 12.17
N GLU A 18 -32.00 -29.06 11.81
CA GLU A 18 -32.30 -29.99 10.72
C GLU A 18 -31.67 -29.51 9.41
N LYS A 19 -31.04 -30.41 8.66
CA LYS A 19 -30.33 -30.06 7.42
C LYS A 19 -31.28 -29.70 6.29
N ASP A 20 -32.41 -30.37 6.22
CA ASP A 20 -33.45 -30.13 5.23
C ASP A 20 -34.26 -28.86 5.59
N PRO A 21 -34.29 -27.83 4.77
CA PRO A 21 -35.04 -26.60 5.05
C PRO A 21 -36.54 -26.80 5.27
N GLU A 22 -37.17 -27.80 4.62
CA GLU A 22 -38.59 -28.07 4.76
C GLU A 22 -38.96 -28.70 6.13
N ASN A 23 -37.99 -29.33 6.76
CA ASN A 23 -38.17 -29.97 8.08
C ASN A 23 -37.80 -29.04 9.25
N ARG A 24 -37.36 -27.81 8.98
CA ARG A 24 -37.10 -26.77 10.00
C ARG A 24 -38.36 -26.00 10.34
N TYR A 25 -38.27 -25.18 11.41
CA TYR A 25 -39.32 -24.17 11.68
C TYR A 25 -39.41 -23.19 10.51
N GLN A 26 -40.58 -23.05 9.93
CA GLN A 26 -40.85 -22.17 8.79
C GLN A 26 -41.07 -20.71 9.22
N SER A 27 -41.30 -20.45 10.50
CA SER A 27 -41.45 -19.10 11.05
C SER A 27 -41.03 -19.00 12.52
N ALA A 28 -40.62 -17.81 12.95
CA ALA A 28 -40.34 -17.51 14.35
C ALA A 28 -41.58 -17.69 15.24
N LYS A 29 -42.80 -17.59 14.67
CA LYS A 29 -44.07 -17.79 15.36
C LYS A 29 -44.27 -19.27 15.72
N GLU A 30 -43.93 -20.17 14.83
CA GLU A 30 -44.03 -21.62 15.05
C GLU A 30 -43.07 -22.08 16.17
N LEU A 31 -41.79 -21.61 16.13
CA LEU A 31 -40.84 -21.86 17.20
C LEU A 31 -41.32 -21.30 18.56
N SER A 32 -41.92 -20.11 18.57
CA SER A 32 -42.41 -19.48 19.80
C SER A 32 -43.59 -20.24 20.43
N VAL A 33 -44.41 -20.93 19.65
CA VAL A 33 -45.51 -21.76 20.13
C VAL A 33 -44.98 -22.98 20.89
N ASP A 34 -43.97 -23.67 20.34
CA ASP A 34 -43.39 -24.85 20.97
C ASP A 34 -42.59 -24.50 22.23
N LEU A 35 -41.89 -23.39 22.24
CA LEU A 35 -41.24 -22.87 23.45
C LEU A 35 -42.25 -22.48 24.55
N ARG A 36 -43.42 -21.90 24.20
CA ARG A 36 -44.48 -21.61 25.17
C ARG A 36 -45.10 -22.87 25.75
N ARG A 37 -45.22 -23.93 24.96
CA ARG A 37 -45.72 -25.24 25.46
C ARG A 37 -44.78 -25.85 26.49
N LEU A 38 -43.47 -25.68 26.33
CA LEU A 38 -42.48 -26.10 27.35
C LEU A 38 -42.67 -25.37 28.67
N THR A 39 -42.85 -24.04 28.63
CA THR A 39 -43.02 -23.23 29.83
C THR A 39 -44.38 -23.49 30.53
N ALA A 40 -45.43 -23.79 29.77
CA ALA A 40 -46.76 -24.11 30.33
C ALA A 40 -46.80 -25.48 31.03
N ARG A 41 -46.06 -26.48 30.54
CA ARG A 41 -45.99 -27.82 31.19
C ARG A 41 -45.14 -27.81 32.46
N GLY A 42 -44.10 -26.98 32.53
CA GLY A 42 -43.30 -26.82 33.76
C GLY A 42 -44.05 -26.26 34.95
N SER A 43 -45.23 -25.63 34.71
CA SER A 43 -46.08 -25.07 35.77
C SER A 43 -47.13 -26.07 36.36
N GLN A 44 -47.32 -27.22 35.71
CA GLN A 44 -48.34 -28.21 36.18
C GLN A 44 -47.77 -29.35 37.01
N SER A 45 -46.49 -29.58 37.08
CA SER A 45 -45.85 -30.67 37.81
C SER A 45 -45.46 -30.33 39.27
N ALA A 46 -45.86 -29.16 39.80
CA ALA A 46 -45.47 -28.69 41.13
C ALA A 46 -46.65 -28.69 42.17
N LEU A 47 -47.75 -29.37 41.87
CA LEU A 47 -48.94 -29.39 42.76
C LEU A 47 -49.37 -30.79 43.19
N THR A 48 -48.46 -31.57 43.74
CA THR A 48 -48.89 -32.74 44.54
C THR A 48 -47.84 -33.07 45.60
N SER A 49 -48.21 -32.84 46.85
CA SER A 49 -47.67 -33.27 48.16
C SER A 49 -47.15 -32.14 49.04
N LEU A 50 -48.01 -31.61 49.90
CA LEU A 50 -47.62 -30.96 51.15
C LEU A 50 -48.28 -31.67 52.32
N PRO A 51 -47.55 -32.01 53.38
CA PRO A 51 -48.15 -32.25 54.71
C PRO A 51 -48.40 -30.89 55.39
N SER A 52 -49.51 -30.82 56.06
CA SER A 52 -49.97 -29.69 56.86
C SER A 52 -49.09 -29.46 58.06
N GLU A 53 -48.49 -28.27 58.20
CA GLU A 53 -48.20 -27.68 59.49
C GLU A 53 -48.37 -26.14 59.41
N THR A 54 -49.17 -25.66 60.34
CA THR A 54 -49.57 -24.28 60.52
C THR A 54 -48.48 -23.44 61.08
N ALA A 55 -48.08 -22.40 60.37
CA ALA A 55 -47.40 -21.25 60.96
C ALA A 55 -47.86 -19.97 60.31
N VAL A 56 -48.48 -19.13 61.10
CA VAL A 56 -48.93 -17.77 60.79
C VAL A 56 -47.71 -16.86 60.56
N TRP A 57 -47.41 -16.48 59.30
CA TRP A 57 -46.52 -15.36 59.03
C TRP A 57 -47.11 -14.41 57.98
N GLY A 58 -47.08 -13.19 58.32
CA GLY A 58 -47.92 -12.11 57.92
C GLY A 58 -47.94 -11.75 56.41
N ARG A 59 -49.02 -11.06 56.03
CA ARG A 59 -49.38 -10.48 54.72
C ARG A 59 -48.35 -9.55 54.09
N THR A 60 -47.28 -9.20 54.79
CA THR A 60 -46.18 -8.36 54.33
C THR A 60 -45.15 -9.10 53.45
N ALA A 61 -44.89 -10.40 53.71
CA ALA A 61 -43.91 -11.20 52.95
C ALA A 61 -44.37 -11.53 51.51
N ARG A 62 -45.69 -11.63 51.26
CA ARG A 62 -46.18 -11.83 49.88
C ARG A 62 -46.09 -10.61 48.99
N ARG A 63 -46.24 -9.39 49.56
CA ARG A 63 -46.11 -8.15 48.80
C ARG A 63 -44.66 -7.87 48.42
N THR A 64 -43.67 -8.18 49.26
CA THR A 64 -42.24 -8.05 48.93
C THR A 64 -41.77 -9.11 47.91
N GLY A 65 -42.32 -10.33 47.95
CA GLY A 65 -42.03 -11.36 46.94
C GLY A 65 -42.54 -11.00 45.54
N TYR A 66 -43.74 -10.45 45.42
CA TYR A 66 -44.27 -9.98 44.13
C TYR A 66 -43.54 -8.73 43.62
N ALA A 67 -43.12 -7.82 44.50
CA ALA A 67 -42.32 -6.65 44.13
C ALA A 67 -40.92 -7.07 43.63
N ALA A 68 -40.27 -8.04 44.29
CA ALA A 68 -38.99 -8.58 43.86
C ALA A 68 -39.08 -9.33 42.52
N ALA A 69 -40.16 -10.15 42.34
CA ALA A 69 -40.41 -10.84 41.07
C ALA A 69 -40.74 -9.88 39.92
N ALA A 70 -41.49 -8.79 40.19
CA ALA A 70 -41.79 -7.77 39.21
C ALA A 70 -40.54 -6.95 38.83
N LEU A 71 -39.66 -6.64 39.78
CA LEU A 71 -38.36 -5.97 39.52
C LEU A 71 -37.42 -6.89 38.73
N LEU A 72 -37.39 -8.18 39.02
CA LEU A 72 -36.60 -9.14 38.27
C LEU A 72 -37.14 -9.33 36.85
N ALA A 73 -38.44 -9.38 36.66
CA ALA A 73 -39.08 -9.43 35.34
C ALA A 73 -38.84 -8.14 34.55
N LEU A 74 -38.91 -6.97 35.21
CA LEU A 74 -38.58 -5.69 34.59
C LEU A 74 -37.08 -5.62 34.19
N ALA A 75 -36.20 -6.11 35.05
CA ALA A 75 -34.77 -6.21 34.75
C ALA A 75 -34.49 -7.15 33.55
N ILE A 76 -35.19 -8.31 33.49
CA ILE A 76 -35.08 -9.24 32.36
C ILE A 76 -35.62 -8.62 31.07
N VAL A 77 -36.71 -7.88 31.13
CA VAL A 77 -37.24 -7.16 29.95
C VAL A 77 -36.32 -6.05 29.52
N LEU A 78 -35.80 -5.26 30.45
CA LEU A 78 -34.80 -4.20 30.15
C LEU A 78 -33.51 -4.78 29.59
N VAL A 79 -33.04 -5.92 30.13
CA VAL A 79 -31.85 -6.64 29.58
C VAL A 79 -32.14 -7.24 28.21
N GLY A 80 -33.36 -7.75 27.98
CA GLY A 80 -33.78 -8.37 26.72
C GLY A 80 -34.00 -7.37 25.57
N THR A 81 -34.51 -6.17 25.87
CA THR A 81 -34.86 -5.17 24.85
C THR A 81 -33.72 -4.24 24.47
N ASN A 82 -32.62 -4.22 25.24
CA ASN A 82 -31.49 -3.31 25.06
C ASN A 82 -31.90 -1.85 24.79
N PHE A 83 -33.04 -1.42 25.40
CA PHE A 83 -33.61 -0.09 25.22
C PHE A 83 -32.62 0.98 25.70
N GLY A 84 -32.14 1.82 24.78
CA GLY A 84 -31.19 2.89 25.09
C GLY A 84 -29.69 2.46 25.17
N GLY A 85 -29.33 1.24 24.76
CA GLY A 85 -27.89 0.85 24.66
C GLY A 85 -27.20 0.66 26.03
N TRP A 86 -27.95 0.61 27.16
CA TRP A 86 -27.40 0.52 28.51
C TRP A 86 -26.68 -0.81 28.79
N ARG A 87 -27.00 -1.87 28.01
CA ARG A 87 -26.33 -3.18 28.08
C ARG A 87 -24.84 -3.05 27.74
N ALA A 88 -24.54 -2.23 26.72
CA ALA A 88 -23.16 -1.88 26.37
C ALA A 88 -22.46 -1.05 27.46
N ARG A 89 -23.22 -0.25 28.24
CA ARG A 89 -22.69 0.58 29.34
C ARG A 89 -22.46 -0.19 30.64
N LEU A 90 -23.31 -1.20 30.95
CA LEU A 90 -23.25 -1.98 32.20
C LEU A 90 -22.39 -3.25 32.11
N LEU A 91 -22.31 -3.87 30.91
CA LEU A 91 -21.47 -5.05 30.68
C LEU A 91 -20.05 -4.70 30.26
N GLY A 92 -19.66 -3.40 30.40
CA GLY A 92 -18.37 -2.93 29.90
C GLY A 92 -18.28 -3.27 28.40
N GLY A 93 -19.15 -2.66 27.59
CA GLY A 93 -18.99 -2.73 26.15
C GLY A 93 -17.56 -2.31 25.87
N ALA A 94 -16.72 -3.24 25.41
CA ALA A 94 -15.37 -2.89 24.99
C ALA A 94 -15.52 -1.70 24.07
N ALA A 95 -14.93 -0.57 24.45
CA ALA A 95 -14.91 0.61 23.59
C ALA A 95 -14.49 0.08 22.22
N ALA A 96 -15.23 0.44 21.18
CA ALA A 96 -14.89 -0.05 19.85
C ALA A 96 -13.39 0.18 19.64
N PRO A 97 -12.63 -0.81 19.13
CA PRO A 97 -11.19 -0.71 19.05
C PRO A 97 -10.79 0.60 18.35
N PRO A 98 -9.69 1.23 18.74
CA PRO A 98 -9.23 2.45 18.10
C PRO A 98 -9.05 2.20 16.60
N ILE A 99 -9.21 3.23 15.79
CA ILE A 99 -8.91 3.19 14.36
C ILE A 99 -7.44 3.64 14.23
N GLU A 100 -6.56 2.70 13.91
CA GLU A 100 -5.12 2.92 13.73
C GLU A 100 -4.71 2.80 12.26
N SER A 101 -5.61 2.30 11.41
CA SER A 101 -5.37 2.11 9.98
C SER A 101 -6.60 2.49 9.14
N LEU A 102 -6.33 3.11 7.98
CA LEU A 102 -7.36 3.74 7.15
C LEU A 102 -7.07 3.57 5.67
N ALA A 103 -8.10 3.30 4.89
CA ALA A 103 -8.08 3.40 3.43
C ALA A 103 -9.10 4.44 2.95
N VAL A 104 -8.67 5.34 2.08
CA VAL A 104 -9.58 6.25 1.36
C VAL A 104 -9.88 5.63 0.01
N LEU A 105 -11.09 5.12 -0.18
CA LEU A 105 -11.51 4.53 -1.45
C LEU A 105 -11.67 5.60 -2.53
N PRO A 106 -11.54 5.23 -3.82
CA PRO A 106 -11.76 6.15 -4.92
C PRO A 106 -13.13 6.83 -4.81
N LEU A 107 -13.12 8.16 -4.70
CA LEU A 107 -14.35 8.93 -4.65
C LEU A 107 -15.09 8.82 -5.98
N ALA A 108 -16.38 8.51 -5.94
CA ALA A 108 -17.18 8.35 -7.16
C ALA A 108 -17.47 9.73 -7.80
N ASN A 109 -17.23 9.83 -9.11
CA ASN A 109 -17.56 11.02 -9.88
C ASN A 109 -19.06 11.05 -10.19
N LEU A 110 -19.80 11.99 -9.59
CA LEU A 110 -21.23 12.23 -9.85
C LEU A 110 -21.49 13.37 -10.85
N SER A 111 -20.45 13.91 -11.47
CA SER A 111 -20.60 15.01 -12.45
C SER A 111 -21.21 14.55 -13.79
N HIS A 112 -21.40 13.24 -13.99
CA HIS A 112 -21.85 12.61 -15.25
C HIS A 112 -20.97 12.93 -16.47
N ASP A 113 -19.74 13.39 -16.22
CA ASP A 113 -18.73 13.74 -17.21
C ASP A 113 -17.48 12.91 -16.97
N PRO A 114 -17.19 11.87 -17.78
CA PRO A 114 -16.00 11.04 -17.63
C PRO A 114 -14.68 11.82 -17.75
N GLU A 115 -14.71 12.99 -18.42
CA GLU A 115 -13.53 13.84 -18.51
C GLU A 115 -13.13 14.46 -17.14
N GLN A 116 -14.00 14.39 -16.15
CA GLN A 116 -13.75 14.85 -14.78
C GLN A 116 -13.32 13.74 -13.81
N ASP A 117 -13.11 12.51 -14.27
CA ASP A 117 -12.63 11.41 -13.43
C ASP A 117 -11.28 11.72 -12.78
N TYR A 118 -10.38 12.44 -13.50
CA TYR A 118 -9.11 12.88 -12.95
C TYR A 118 -9.28 13.77 -11.71
N PHE A 119 -10.35 14.55 -11.63
CA PHE A 119 -10.62 15.42 -10.50
C PHE A 119 -11.05 14.62 -9.26
N ALA A 120 -11.91 13.62 -9.42
CA ALA A 120 -12.32 12.73 -8.33
C ALA A 120 -11.12 11.87 -7.84
N ASP A 121 -10.30 11.36 -8.76
CA ASP A 121 -9.08 10.63 -8.45
C ASP A 121 -8.08 11.53 -7.71
N GLY A 122 -7.91 12.78 -8.13
CA GLY A 122 -7.05 13.76 -7.48
C GLY A 122 -7.54 14.18 -6.09
N MET A 123 -8.86 14.31 -5.89
CA MET A 123 -9.46 14.53 -4.57
C MET A 123 -9.18 13.37 -3.62
N THR A 124 -9.28 12.13 -4.12
CA THR A 124 -8.93 10.94 -3.36
C THR A 124 -7.47 10.98 -2.93
N GLU A 125 -6.57 11.27 -3.85
CA GLU A 125 -5.13 11.36 -3.57
C GLU A 125 -4.78 12.47 -2.59
N ALA A 126 -5.34 13.66 -2.77
CA ALA A 126 -5.12 14.78 -1.85
C ALA A 126 -5.57 14.44 -0.41
N LEU A 127 -6.70 13.72 -0.27
CA LEU A 127 -7.15 13.28 1.04
C LEU A 127 -6.21 12.24 1.63
N ILE A 128 -5.74 11.27 0.85
CA ILE A 128 -4.71 10.31 1.26
C ILE A 128 -3.45 11.06 1.70
N ALA A 129 -2.95 12.01 0.91
CA ALA A 129 -1.71 12.75 1.19
C ALA A 129 -1.81 13.57 2.49
N ASN A 130 -2.95 14.22 2.74
CA ASN A 130 -3.18 14.96 3.98
C ASN A 130 -3.23 14.03 5.20
N LEU A 131 -3.97 12.91 5.12
CA LEU A 131 -4.06 11.95 6.21
C LEU A 131 -2.74 11.21 6.45
N ALA A 132 -1.95 10.99 5.41
CA ALA A 132 -0.67 10.30 5.46
C ALA A 132 0.40 11.03 6.30
N GLN A 133 0.23 12.33 6.58
CA GLN A 133 1.12 13.10 7.44
C GLN A 133 0.91 12.81 8.94
N VAL A 134 -0.16 12.08 9.30
CA VAL A 134 -0.48 11.71 10.67
C VAL A 134 0.27 10.43 11.04
N SER A 135 1.28 10.54 11.89
CA SER A 135 2.18 9.44 12.23
C SER A 135 1.52 8.29 13.00
N ALA A 136 0.49 8.61 13.79
CA ALA A 136 -0.27 7.63 14.57
C ALA A 136 -1.33 6.88 13.75
N LEU A 137 -1.43 7.14 12.43
CA LEU A 137 -2.41 6.53 11.53
C LEU A 137 -1.70 5.88 10.35
N ARG A 138 -1.90 4.59 10.12
CA ARG A 138 -1.46 3.92 8.89
C ARG A 138 -2.48 4.20 7.78
N VAL A 139 -2.06 4.94 6.75
CA VAL A 139 -2.91 5.30 5.61
C VAL A 139 -2.46 4.53 4.37
N ILE A 140 -3.39 3.82 3.73
CA ILE A 140 -3.11 3.04 2.53
C ILE A 140 -2.90 3.96 1.32
N SER A 141 -1.87 3.66 0.55
CA SER A 141 -1.49 4.40 -0.66
C SER A 141 -2.57 4.35 -1.75
N ARG A 142 -2.59 5.40 -2.57
CA ARG A 142 -3.45 5.51 -3.75
C ARG A 142 -3.41 4.27 -4.65
N THR A 143 -2.21 3.73 -4.94
CA THR A 143 -2.05 2.59 -5.85
C THR A 143 -2.93 1.41 -5.43
N SER A 144 -2.93 1.06 -4.14
CA SER A 144 -3.73 -0.06 -3.63
C SER A 144 -5.23 0.23 -3.64
N VAL A 145 -5.65 1.43 -3.23
CA VAL A 145 -7.08 1.75 -3.18
C VAL A 145 -7.72 1.87 -4.55
N MET A 146 -6.96 2.30 -5.57
CA MET A 146 -7.46 2.43 -6.95
C MET A 146 -7.82 1.09 -7.60
N HIS A 147 -7.35 -0.05 -7.07
CA HIS A 147 -7.81 -1.39 -7.49
C HIS A 147 -9.30 -1.63 -7.21
N TYR A 148 -9.89 -0.83 -6.33
CA TYR A 148 -11.32 -0.94 -5.96
C TYR A 148 -12.21 0.07 -6.70
N LYS A 149 -11.69 0.83 -7.67
CA LYS A 149 -12.51 1.72 -8.50
C LYS A 149 -13.48 0.90 -9.35
N GLY A 150 -14.77 1.05 -9.07
CA GLY A 150 -15.83 0.29 -9.77
C GLY A 150 -15.92 -1.20 -9.40
N THR A 151 -15.40 -1.59 -8.23
CA THR A 151 -15.46 -2.98 -7.75
C THR A 151 -16.83 -3.35 -7.20
N ASP A 152 -17.20 -4.64 -7.30
CA ASP A 152 -18.38 -5.22 -6.66
C ASP A 152 -18.10 -5.76 -5.24
N LYS A 153 -16.86 -5.63 -4.74
CA LYS A 153 -16.52 -6.08 -3.38
C LYS A 153 -17.20 -5.24 -2.32
N THR A 154 -17.64 -5.89 -1.24
CA THR A 154 -18.21 -5.20 -0.07
C THR A 154 -17.11 -4.50 0.74
N LEU A 155 -17.46 -3.45 1.49
CA LEU A 155 -16.50 -2.71 2.33
C LEU A 155 -15.77 -3.62 3.34
N PRO A 156 -16.42 -4.62 4.01
CA PRO A 156 -15.69 -5.57 4.85
C PRO A 156 -14.70 -6.47 4.12
N GLN A 157 -14.93 -6.76 2.83
CA GLN A 157 -13.96 -7.48 2.02
C GLN A 157 -12.75 -6.61 1.69
N ILE A 158 -12.99 -5.36 1.27
CA ILE A 158 -11.94 -4.38 0.97
C ILE A 158 -11.08 -4.10 2.21
N ALA A 159 -11.72 -3.88 3.37
CA ALA A 159 -11.01 -3.63 4.62
C ALA A 159 -10.10 -4.81 5.03
N ARG A 160 -10.55 -6.05 4.81
CA ARG A 160 -9.71 -7.25 5.03
C ARG A 160 -8.57 -7.37 4.03
N ASP A 161 -8.83 -7.10 2.74
CA ASP A 161 -7.81 -7.18 1.70
C ASP A 161 -6.69 -6.16 1.91
N LEU A 162 -7.04 -4.97 2.44
CA LEU A 162 -6.11 -3.87 2.74
C LEU A 162 -5.58 -3.90 4.19
N ASP A 163 -6.12 -4.81 5.02
CA ASP A 163 -5.80 -4.92 6.44
C ASP A 163 -5.97 -3.58 7.17
N VAL A 164 -7.17 -2.96 7.07
CA VAL A 164 -7.49 -1.67 7.70
C VAL A 164 -8.67 -1.75 8.64
N ASP A 165 -8.65 -0.91 9.69
CA ASP A 165 -9.72 -0.80 10.69
C ASP A 165 -10.93 -0.04 10.14
N ALA A 166 -10.69 0.93 9.27
CA ALA A 166 -11.73 1.77 8.71
C ALA A 166 -11.48 2.13 7.25
N VAL A 167 -12.54 2.48 6.56
CA VAL A 167 -12.54 2.97 5.18
C VAL A 167 -13.24 4.31 5.11
N ILE A 168 -12.75 5.19 4.24
CA ILE A 168 -13.49 6.36 3.78
C ILE A 168 -14.00 6.07 2.39
N GLU A 169 -15.30 6.21 2.20
CA GLU A 169 -15.93 6.24 0.88
C GLU A 169 -16.63 7.58 0.67
N GLY A 170 -16.95 7.88 -0.57
CA GLY A 170 -17.67 9.11 -0.85
C GLY A 170 -17.83 9.40 -2.33
N THR A 171 -18.30 10.62 -2.60
CA THR A 171 -18.60 11.08 -3.94
C THR A 171 -18.09 12.50 -4.14
N VAL A 172 -17.74 12.82 -5.38
CA VAL A 172 -17.37 14.17 -5.81
C VAL A 172 -18.30 14.57 -6.95
N GLN A 173 -18.91 15.74 -6.84
CA GLN A 173 -19.69 16.36 -7.90
C GLN A 173 -19.15 17.76 -8.18
N ARG A 174 -18.78 18.01 -9.43
CA ARG A 174 -18.41 19.35 -9.90
C ARG A 174 -19.47 19.87 -10.86
N SER A 175 -19.97 21.07 -10.57
CA SER A 175 -20.93 21.77 -11.43
C SER A 175 -20.50 23.22 -11.60
N GLY A 176 -19.95 23.53 -12.79
CA GLY A 176 -19.35 24.84 -13.04
C GLY A 176 -18.24 25.15 -12.03
N ASN A 177 -18.44 26.20 -11.22
CA ASN A 177 -17.47 26.66 -10.22
C ASN A 177 -17.71 26.08 -8.82
N ARG A 178 -18.68 25.18 -8.65
CA ARG A 178 -19.00 24.54 -7.37
C ARG A 178 -18.52 23.09 -7.33
N VAL A 179 -17.97 22.72 -6.19
CA VAL A 179 -17.55 21.35 -5.88
C VAL A 179 -18.27 20.91 -4.61
N GLN A 180 -18.96 19.78 -4.71
CA GLN A 180 -19.56 19.08 -3.58
C GLN A 180 -18.83 17.78 -3.34
N VAL A 181 -18.43 17.51 -2.09
CA VAL A 181 -17.82 16.26 -1.65
C VAL A 181 -18.67 15.69 -0.52
N THR A 182 -19.11 14.45 -0.70
CA THR A 182 -19.68 13.65 0.38
C THR A 182 -18.60 12.68 0.83
N ALA A 183 -18.33 12.63 2.13
CA ALA A 183 -17.38 11.65 2.70
C ALA A 183 -18.02 10.95 3.90
N GLN A 184 -17.78 9.64 3.99
CA GLN A 184 -18.28 8.78 5.03
C GLN A 184 -17.13 7.93 5.59
N LEU A 185 -16.93 7.97 6.90
CA LEU A 185 -16.00 7.09 7.62
C LEU A 185 -16.77 5.88 8.12
N ILE A 186 -16.33 4.68 7.76
CA ILE A 186 -17.03 3.42 8.02
C ILE A 186 -16.04 2.45 8.66
N ARG A 187 -16.47 1.73 9.72
CA ARG A 187 -15.68 0.63 10.29
C ARG A 187 -15.62 -0.55 9.34
N GLY A 188 -14.40 -0.95 8.95
CA GLY A 188 -14.17 -1.97 7.94
C GLY A 188 -14.76 -3.33 8.29
N GLN A 189 -14.71 -3.77 9.56
CA GLN A 189 -15.19 -5.10 9.95
C GLN A 189 -16.72 -5.19 10.08
N THR A 190 -17.37 -4.11 10.47
CA THR A 190 -18.80 -4.12 10.85
C THR A 190 -19.70 -3.40 9.85
N ASP A 191 -19.10 -2.74 8.86
CA ASP A 191 -19.81 -1.88 7.89
C ASP A 191 -20.67 -0.80 8.59
N ALA A 192 -20.24 -0.40 9.78
CA ALA A 192 -20.98 0.56 10.59
C ALA A 192 -20.45 1.98 10.30
N PRO A 193 -21.31 2.91 9.87
CA PRO A 193 -20.91 4.29 9.69
C PRO A 193 -20.54 4.93 11.03
N VAL A 194 -19.37 5.57 11.07
CA VAL A 194 -18.86 6.32 12.23
C VAL A 194 -19.24 7.78 12.09
N TRP A 195 -19.11 8.30 10.86
CA TRP A 195 -19.30 9.69 10.56
C TRP A 195 -19.63 9.89 9.07
N THR A 196 -20.47 10.89 8.78
CA THR A 196 -20.82 11.28 7.41
C THR A 196 -20.94 12.79 7.35
N LYS A 197 -20.37 13.42 6.34
CA LYS A 197 -20.48 14.86 6.13
C LYS A 197 -20.48 15.21 4.65
N ILE A 198 -21.17 16.30 4.33
CA ILE A 198 -21.23 16.90 3.00
C ILE A 198 -20.54 18.26 3.08
N TYR A 199 -19.63 18.50 2.15
CA TYR A 199 -18.94 19.78 1.95
C TYR A 199 -19.30 20.34 0.60
N GLU A 200 -19.62 21.63 0.56
CA GLU A 200 -19.84 22.36 -0.68
C GLU A 200 -19.04 23.66 -0.66
N ARG A 201 -18.20 23.87 -1.66
CA ARG A 201 -17.31 25.03 -1.80
C ARG A 201 -17.20 25.47 -3.25
N ASP A 202 -16.70 26.70 -3.43
CA ASP A 202 -16.20 27.16 -4.72
C ASP A 202 -14.95 26.36 -5.11
N SER A 203 -14.73 26.14 -6.41
CA SER A 203 -13.55 25.41 -6.90
C SER A 203 -12.22 26.05 -6.50
N ARG A 204 -12.21 27.35 -6.18
CA ARG A 204 -11.04 28.09 -5.66
C ARG A 204 -10.68 27.69 -4.24
N ASP A 205 -11.66 27.21 -3.47
CA ASP A 205 -11.51 26.83 -2.06
C ASP A 205 -11.34 25.33 -1.85
N VAL A 206 -11.10 24.58 -2.93
CA VAL A 206 -11.04 23.12 -2.92
C VAL A 206 -9.94 22.59 -1.97
N LEU A 207 -8.79 23.24 -1.92
CA LEU A 207 -7.69 22.86 -1.03
C LEU A 207 -8.02 23.09 0.44
N MET A 208 -8.75 24.18 0.74
CA MET A 208 -9.24 24.43 2.10
C MET A 208 -10.25 23.35 2.50
N MET A 209 -11.15 22.96 1.59
CA MET A 209 -12.09 21.88 1.82
C MET A 209 -11.39 20.53 2.07
N GLN A 210 -10.32 20.22 1.37
CA GLN A 210 -9.51 19.00 1.58
C GLN A 210 -8.88 19.00 2.98
N SER A 211 -8.30 20.11 3.41
CA SER A 211 -7.75 20.28 4.76
C SER A 211 -8.83 20.15 5.85
N GLU A 212 -9.97 20.82 5.70
CA GLU A 212 -11.10 20.72 6.62
C GLU A 212 -11.62 19.29 6.74
N LEU A 213 -11.71 18.57 5.61
CA LEU A 213 -12.15 17.18 5.56
C LEU A 213 -11.16 16.28 6.30
N ALA A 214 -9.86 16.40 6.05
CA ALA A 214 -8.83 15.61 6.72
C ALA A 214 -8.83 15.87 8.24
N GLN A 215 -8.92 17.14 8.67
CA GLN A 215 -9.01 17.50 10.09
C GLN A 215 -10.27 16.91 10.75
N ALA A 216 -11.43 16.95 10.07
CA ALA A 216 -12.67 16.38 10.60
C ALA A 216 -12.55 14.85 10.79
N ILE A 217 -11.98 14.14 9.83
CA ILE A 217 -11.75 12.70 9.91
C ILE A 217 -10.83 12.35 11.09
N VAL A 218 -9.70 13.05 11.22
CA VAL A 218 -8.75 12.84 12.32
C VAL A 218 -9.40 13.12 13.67
N GLY A 219 -10.25 14.16 13.75
CA GLY A 219 -11.03 14.50 14.94
C GLY A 219 -12.00 13.39 15.35
N GLU A 220 -12.69 12.77 14.40
CA GLU A 220 -13.63 11.66 14.64
C GLU A 220 -12.93 10.36 15.06
N ILE A 221 -11.78 10.08 14.47
CA ILE A 221 -10.94 8.93 14.83
C ILE A 221 -10.31 9.10 16.22
N LYS A 222 -10.25 10.36 16.72
CA LYS A 222 -9.65 10.74 18.02
C LYS A 222 -8.16 10.43 18.11
N VAL A 223 -7.45 10.54 17.01
CA VAL A 223 -5.99 10.40 16.97
C VAL A 223 -5.32 11.58 17.64
N HIS A 224 -4.31 11.30 18.47
CA HIS A 224 -3.48 12.36 19.05
C HIS A 224 -2.53 12.92 18.01
N LEU A 225 -2.74 14.19 17.63
CA LEU A 225 -1.84 14.92 16.75
C LEU A 225 -0.79 15.66 17.56
N THR A 226 0.45 15.62 17.10
CA THR A 226 1.51 16.51 17.56
C THR A 226 1.20 17.96 17.16
N PRO A 227 1.79 18.97 17.83
CA PRO A 227 1.62 20.37 17.42
C PRO A 227 2.01 20.63 15.96
N GLN A 228 3.05 19.95 15.48
CA GLN A 228 3.54 20.06 14.11
C GLN A 228 2.54 19.47 13.09
N GLU A 229 2.00 18.26 13.36
CA GLU A 229 0.97 17.65 12.51
C GLU A 229 -0.30 18.52 12.44
N LYS A 230 -0.72 19.12 13.56
CA LYS A 230 -1.84 20.07 13.58
C LYS A 230 -1.58 21.28 12.69
N GLN A 231 -0.36 21.81 12.75
CA GLN A 231 0.03 22.96 11.93
C GLN A 231 0.06 22.57 10.44
N HIS A 232 0.61 21.38 10.09
CA HIS A 232 0.66 20.89 8.71
C HIS A 232 -0.74 20.69 8.13
N LEU A 233 -1.63 20.00 8.84
CA LEU A 233 -3.02 19.77 8.41
C LEU A 233 -3.81 21.10 8.25
N ALA A 234 -3.46 22.14 9.01
CA ALA A 234 -4.09 23.46 8.92
C ALA A 234 -3.45 24.38 7.86
N LYS A 235 -2.25 24.03 7.37
CA LYS A 235 -1.48 24.84 6.41
C LYS A 235 -2.07 24.70 5.01
N VAL A 236 -2.98 25.58 4.64
CA VAL A 236 -3.49 25.67 3.28
C VAL A 236 -2.75 26.76 2.55
N ARG A 237 -2.02 26.41 1.48
CA ARG A 237 -1.45 27.40 0.57
C ARG A 237 -2.47 27.69 -0.54
N PRO A 238 -2.83 28.95 -0.78
CA PRO A 238 -3.66 29.27 -1.93
C PRO A 238 -2.90 28.89 -3.21
N ILE A 239 -3.51 28.07 -4.05
CA ILE A 239 -2.98 27.66 -5.35
C ILE A 239 -3.98 28.09 -6.41
N ASN A 240 -3.48 28.51 -7.56
CA ASN A 240 -4.34 28.82 -8.69
C ASN A 240 -5.12 27.55 -9.10
N PRO A 241 -6.48 27.59 -9.21
CA PRO A 241 -7.28 26.41 -9.55
C PRO A 241 -6.92 25.77 -10.89
N ASP A 242 -6.50 26.57 -11.87
CA ASP A 242 -6.09 26.03 -13.19
C ASP A 242 -4.73 25.33 -13.10
N ALA A 243 -3.80 25.85 -12.26
CA ALA A 243 -2.55 25.18 -11.95
C ALA A 243 -2.79 23.85 -11.21
N TYR A 244 -3.73 23.84 -10.28
CA TYR A 244 -4.13 22.62 -9.58
C TYR A 244 -4.71 21.59 -10.53
N ASN A 245 -5.64 21.98 -11.44
CA ASN A 245 -6.19 21.09 -12.47
C ASN A 245 -5.09 20.52 -13.37
N ALA A 246 -4.15 21.35 -13.83
CA ALA A 246 -3.02 20.89 -14.62
C ALA A 246 -2.13 19.89 -13.85
N TYR A 247 -1.86 20.14 -12.56
CA TYR A 247 -1.14 19.21 -11.70
C TYR A 247 -1.84 17.85 -11.61
N LEU A 248 -3.15 17.82 -11.37
CA LEU A 248 -3.94 16.57 -11.29
C LEU A 248 -3.89 15.78 -12.60
N LEU A 249 -3.93 16.46 -13.75
CA LEU A 249 -3.76 15.81 -15.05
C LEU A 249 -2.33 15.25 -15.22
N GLY A 250 -1.33 15.97 -14.74
CA GLY A 250 0.06 15.50 -14.70
C GLY A 250 0.18 14.20 -13.90
N ASP A 251 -0.36 14.17 -12.71
CA ASP A 251 -0.35 13.01 -11.83
C ASP A 251 -1.14 11.82 -12.42
N TYR A 252 -2.33 12.06 -12.93
CA TYR A 252 -3.14 11.05 -13.60
C TYR A 252 -2.40 10.38 -14.76
N HIS A 253 -1.65 11.17 -15.57
CA HIS A 253 -0.85 10.61 -16.66
C HIS A 253 0.42 9.90 -16.14
N SER A 254 1.07 10.41 -15.10
CA SER A 254 2.25 9.80 -14.48
C SER A 254 1.93 8.39 -13.96
N SER A 255 0.76 8.19 -13.35
CA SER A 255 0.34 6.90 -12.80
C SER A 255 0.22 5.76 -13.82
N LYS A 256 0.14 6.07 -15.12
CA LYS A 256 0.03 5.08 -16.21
C LYS A 256 1.37 4.42 -16.59
N ARG A 257 2.48 4.93 -16.11
CA ARG A 257 3.84 4.37 -16.23
C ARG A 257 4.25 3.87 -17.62
N ASN A 258 3.86 4.58 -18.66
CA ASN A 258 4.34 4.34 -20.03
C ASN A 258 4.88 5.64 -20.63
N THR A 259 5.77 5.51 -21.61
CA THR A 259 6.50 6.63 -22.22
C THR A 259 5.58 7.75 -22.70
N ALA A 260 4.53 7.42 -23.45
CA ALA A 260 3.61 8.41 -24.02
C ALA A 260 2.81 9.14 -22.93
N ALA A 261 2.42 8.44 -21.86
CA ALA A 261 1.73 9.05 -20.74
C ALA A 261 2.67 9.94 -19.92
N LEU A 262 3.91 9.51 -19.69
CA LEU A 262 4.93 10.32 -19.01
C LEU A 262 5.27 11.61 -19.78
N ASP A 263 5.33 11.56 -21.11
CA ASP A 263 5.50 12.78 -21.92
C ASP A 263 4.33 13.77 -21.76
N LYS A 264 3.10 13.26 -21.57
CA LYS A 264 1.94 14.10 -21.22
C LYS A 264 2.03 14.64 -19.80
N ALA A 265 2.41 13.80 -18.84
CA ALA A 265 2.59 14.21 -17.45
C ALA A 265 3.58 15.38 -17.34
N ILE A 266 4.74 15.28 -17.99
CA ILE A 266 5.74 16.36 -18.05
C ILE A 266 5.13 17.67 -18.56
N LYS A 267 4.35 17.63 -19.66
CA LYS A 267 3.70 18.81 -20.21
C LYS A 267 2.70 19.43 -19.24
N TYR A 268 1.90 18.62 -18.55
CA TYR A 268 0.91 19.11 -17.59
C TYR A 268 1.56 19.70 -16.35
N PHE A 269 2.62 19.10 -15.81
CA PHE A 269 3.36 19.69 -14.70
C PHE A 269 4.05 20.99 -15.10
N GLN A 270 4.59 21.09 -16.32
CA GLN A 270 5.14 22.35 -16.85
C GLN A 270 4.05 23.42 -16.99
N GLU A 271 2.84 23.04 -17.42
CA GLU A 271 1.72 23.96 -17.50
C GLU A 271 1.27 24.43 -16.11
N ALA A 272 1.20 23.54 -15.11
CA ALA A 272 0.91 23.91 -13.73
C ALA A 272 1.91 24.95 -13.21
N ILE A 273 3.21 24.74 -13.45
CA ILE A 273 4.29 25.67 -13.08
C ILE A 273 4.18 27.00 -13.83
N ARG A 274 3.79 26.98 -15.11
CA ARG A 274 3.62 28.20 -15.90
C ARG A 274 2.48 29.07 -15.35
N ILE A 275 1.37 28.42 -14.92
CA ILE A 275 0.21 29.11 -14.36
C ILE A 275 0.50 29.62 -12.94
N ASP A 276 1.11 28.78 -12.10
CA ASP A 276 1.51 29.13 -10.73
C ASP A 276 2.95 28.71 -10.45
N PRO A 277 3.91 29.62 -10.63
CA PRO A 277 5.33 29.34 -10.37
C PRO A 277 5.66 29.08 -8.89
N SER A 278 4.72 29.28 -7.96
CA SER A 278 4.88 29.02 -6.54
C SER A 278 4.40 27.62 -6.11
N TYR A 279 3.89 26.81 -7.05
CA TYR A 279 3.32 25.51 -6.76
C TYR A 279 4.40 24.43 -6.59
N ALA A 280 4.89 24.20 -5.36
CA ALA A 280 6.00 23.32 -5.03
C ALA A 280 5.78 21.86 -5.50
N GLN A 281 4.56 21.30 -5.30
CA GLN A 281 4.23 19.93 -5.69
C GLN A 281 4.35 19.72 -7.21
N ALA A 282 4.06 20.73 -8.03
CA ALA A 282 4.21 20.63 -9.48
C ALA A 282 5.67 20.45 -9.90
N TYR A 283 6.60 21.12 -9.21
CA TYR A 283 8.04 20.90 -9.44
C TYR A 283 8.50 19.50 -8.99
N ALA A 284 8.03 19.01 -7.82
CA ALA A 284 8.34 17.66 -7.38
C ALA A 284 7.77 16.61 -8.34
N GLY A 285 6.51 16.79 -8.79
CA GLY A 285 5.87 15.93 -9.79
C GLY A 285 6.64 15.90 -11.12
N LEU A 286 7.09 17.07 -11.59
CA LEU A 286 7.91 17.18 -12.81
C LEU A 286 9.25 16.46 -12.65
N ALA A 287 9.93 16.63 -11.52
CA ALA A 287 11.19 15.93 -11.24
C ALA A 287 10.99 14.41 -11.23
N ASN A 288 9.94 13.92 -10.56
CA ASN A 288 9.61 12.49 -10.54
C ASN A 288 9.26 11.96 -11.94
N ALA A 289 8.49 12.72 -12.72
CA ALA A 289 8.15 12.33 -14.10
C ALA A 289 9.39 12.21 -15.01
N TYR A 290 10.41 13.03 -14.83
CA TYR A 290 11.69 12.87 -15.54
C TYR A 290 12.43 11.60 -15.10
N ILE A 291 12.45 11.25 -13.81
CA ILE A 291 13.03 10.00 -13.31
C ILE A 291 12.34 8.79 -13.94
N GLU A 292 11.00 8.75 -13.87
CA GLU A 292 10.21 7.68 -14.46
C GLU A 292 10.43 7.60 -15.99
N ARG A 293 10.56 8.74 -16.65
CA ARG A 293 10.80 8.82 -18.09
C ARG A 293 12.19 8.28 -18.48
N ASP A 294 13.22 8.51 -17.68
CA ASP A 294 14.56 7.93 -17.88
C ASP A 294 14.53 6.41 -17.71
N ILE A 295 13.81 5.92 -16.71
CA ILE A 295 13.67 4.48 -16.41
C ILE A 295 12.89 3.76 -17.52
N TRP A 296 11.68 4.21 -17.82
CA TRP A 296 10.76 3.53 -18.75
C TRP A 296 11.03 3.85 -20.22
N GLY A 297 11.62 4.99 -20.51
CA GLY A 297 11.93 5.43 -21.87
C GLY A 297 13.23 4.89 -22.45
N GLY A 298 13.98 4.13 -21.68
CA GLY A 298 15.27 3.57 -22.13
C GLY A 298 16.32 4.61 -22.46
N LEU A 299 16.17 5.85 -22.00
CA LEU A 299 17.12 6.94 -22.26
C LEU A 299 18.43 6.75 -21.50
N GLY A 300 18.44 5.94 -20.45
CA GLY A 300 19.55 5.75 -19.54
C GLY A 300 19.52 6.73 -18.37
N ILE A 301 20.00 6.27 -17.22
CA ILE A 301 20.06 7.06 -15.99
C ILE A 301 20.98 8.28 -16.22
N GLY A 302 20.48 9.47 -15.86
CA GLY A 302 21.29 10.71 -15.83
C GLY A 302 21.13 11.65 -17.01
N LYS A 303 20.38 11.31 -18.07
CA LYS A 303 20.16 12.25 -19.18
C LYS A 303 19.36 13.49 -18.79
N THR A 304 18.46 13.34 -17.82
CA THR A 304 17.64 14.43 -17.28
C THR A 304 18.06 14.84 -15.87
N ALA A 305 19.26 14.46 -15.42
CA ALA A 305 19.75 14.70 -14.05
C ALA A 305 19.71 16.18 -13.65
N ASP A 306 20.08 17.08 -14.54
CA ASP A 306 20.07 18.53 -14.27
C ASP A 306 18.65 19.05 -14.10
N GLN A 307 17.69 18.58 -14.92
CA GLN A 307 16.27 18.93 -14.81
C GLN A 307 15.68 18.38 -13.53
N ILE A 308 15.98 17.11 -13.17
CA ILE A 308 15.54 16.50 -11.92
C ILE A 308 16.03 17.33 -10.74
N ARG A 309 17.34 17.65 -10.69
CA ARG A 309 17.94 18.45 -9.62
C ARG A 309 17.33 19.84 -9.51
N ALA A 310 17.26 20.57 -10.62
CA ALA A 310 16.73 21.93 -10.64
C ALA A 310 15.29 21.99 -10.11
N ASN A 311 14.44 21.07 -10.58
CA ASN A 311 13.04 21.02 -10.13
C ASN A 311 12.91 20.57 -8.68
N THR A 312 13.72 19.59 -8.24
CA THR A 312 13.70 19.15 -6.83
C THR A 312 14.13 20.28 -5.88
N LEU A 313 15.22 20.99 -6.18
CA LEU A 313 15.68 22.11 -5.36
C LEU A 313 14.67 23.25 -5.36
N LYS A 314 14.02 23.53 -6.50
CA LYS A 314 12.99 24.56 -6.58
C LYS A 314 11.74 24.18 -5.75
N ALA A 315 11.37 22.90 -5.74
CA ALA A 315 10.29 22.41 -4.87
C ALA A 315 10.60 22.66 -3.39
N LEU A 316 11.83 22.37 -2.94
CA LEU A 316 12.26 22.59 -1.55
C LEU A 316 12.43 24.08 -1.21
N GLU A 317 12.88 24.92 -2.16
CA GLU A 317 12.90 26.38 -1.98
C GLU A 317 11.50 26.94 -1.70
N LEU A 318 10.49 26.41 -2.39
CA LEU A 318 9.08 26.82 -2.24
C LEU A 318 8.40 26.19 -1.01
N ASP A 319 8.74 24.95 -0.69
CA ASP A 319 8.23 24.20 0.46
C ASP A 319 9.31 23.28 1.04
N GLU A 320 10.00 23.74 2.09
CA GLU A 320 11.04 22.99 2.78
C GLU A 320 10.54 21.76 3.56
N GLU A 321 9.20 21.59 3.68
CA GLU A 321 8.55 20.49 4.38
C GLU A 321 7.91 19.50 3.41
N LEU A 322 8.20 19.58 2.11
CA LEU A 322 7.64 18.68 1.10
C LEU A 322 8.40 17.33 1.11
N ALA A 323 7.79 16.30 1.71
CA ALA A 323 8.39 14.98 1.90
C ALA A 323 8.85 14.33 0.57
N GLU A 324 8.05 14.47 -0.49
CA GLU A 324 8.34 13.95 -1.82
C GLU A 324 9.63 14.57 -2.39
N ALA A 325 9.82 15.86 -2.18
CA ALA A 325 11.02 16.56 -2.66
C ALA A 325 12.27 16.14 -1.88
N HIS A 326 12.19 15.90 -0.58
CA HIS A 326 13.28 15.32 0.21
C HIS A 326 13.63 13.90 -0.28
N ALA A 327 12.62 13.05 -0.55
CA ALA A 327 12.85 11.71 -1.09
C ALA A 327 13.56 11.76 -2.47
N LEU A 328 13.21 12.73 -3.31
CA LEU A 328 13.87 12.97 -4.60
C LEU A 328 15.30 13.49 -4.42
N LEU A 329 15.54 14.40 -3.47
CA LEU A 329 16.90 14.90 -3.19
C LEU A 329 17.79 13.78 -2.65
N GLY A 330 17.27 12.93 -1.76
CA GLY A 330 17.95 11.71 -1.31
C GLY A 330 18.30 10.79 -2.48
N GLN A 331 17.43 10.64 -3.47
CA GLN A 331 17.70 9.87 -4.68
C GLN A 331 18.79 10.52 -5.55
N ILE A 332 18.80 11.85 -5.65
CA ILE A 332 19.85 12.59 -6.37
C ILE A 332 21.22 12.35 -5.71
N HIS A 333 21.31 12.53 -4.39
CA HIS A 333 22.54 12.28 -3.64
C HIS A 333 23.00 10.82 -3.78
N PHE A 334 22.06 9.86 -3.73
CA PHE A 334 22.37 8.44 -3.87
C PHE A 334 22.80 8.04 -5.28
N GLN A 335 22.09 8.47 -6.32
CA GLN A 335 22.29 7.95 -7.69
C GLN A 335 23.30 8.76 -8.50
N TYR A 336 23.34 10.08 -8.29
CA TYR A 336 24.15 10.98 -9.15
C TYR A 336 25.37 11.54 -8.42
N ASP A 337 25.23 11.91 -7.13
CA ASP A 337 26.32 12.54 -6.39
C ASP A 337 27.23 11.53 -5.70
N TRP A 338 26.67 10.38 -5.31
CA TRP A 338 27.29 9.40 -4.42
C TRP A 338 27.64 10.02 -3.05
N ASP A 339 26.81 10.96 -2.62
CA ASP A 339 26.82 11.52 -1.28
C ASP A 339 25.93 10.66 -0.36
N TRP A 340 26.53 9.64 0.25
CA TRP A 340 25.83 8.67 1.08
C TRP A 340 25.24 9.29 2.34
N GLN A 341 25.95 10.26 2.93
CA GLN A 341 25.50 10.92 4.15
C GLN A 341 24.32 11.87 3.87
N GLY A 342 24.41 12.66 2.81
CA GLY A 342 23.31 13.49 2.36
C GLY A 342 22.09 12.67 1.97
N ALA A 343 22.28 11.56 1.23
CA ALA A 343 21.19 10.67 0.85
C ALA A 343 20.43 10.11 2.07
N GLU A 344 21.14 9.61 3.09
CA GLU A 344 20.50 9.08 4.29
C GLU A 344 19.75 10.16 5.07
N ALA A 345 20.30 11.34 5.21
CA ALA A 345 19.68 12.46 5.90
C ALA A 345 18.35 12.85 5.22
N GLU A 346 18.36 12.97 3.90
CA GLU A 346 17.18 13.34 3.11
C GLU A 346 16.08 12.27 3.13
N TYR A 347 16.44 10.98 3.03
CA TYR A 347 15.45 9.90 3.16
C TYR A 347 14.80 9.86 4.54
N LYS A 348 15.59 10.03 5.61
CA LYS A 348 15.06 10.09 6.99
C LYS A 348 14.16 11.31 7.16
N ARG A 349 14.52 12.46 6.58
CA ARG A 349 13.70 13.67 6.62
C ARG A 349 12.37 13.46 5.89
N ALA A 350 12.38 12.84 4.72
CA ALA A 350 11.17 12.50 3.99
C ALA A 350 10.22 11.61 4.80
N ILE A 351 10.75 10.57 5.47
CA ILE A 351 9.97 9.65 6.33
C ILE A 351 9.42 10.38 7.56
N GLN A 352 10.18 11.31 8.15
CA GLN A 352 9.70 12.11 9.28
C GLN A 352 8.55 13.04 8.89
N LEU A 353 8.62 13.65 7.71
CA LEU A 353 7.60 14.57 7.20
C LEU A 353 6.32 13.84 6.75
N ASN A 354 6.47 12.67 6.14
CA ASN A 354 5.34 11.84 5.72
C ASN A 354 5.63 10.36 5.98
N PRO A 355 5.25 9.84 7.18
CA PRO A 355 5.53 8.45 7.58
C PRO A 355 4.68 7.40 6.85
N ASN A 356 3.72 7.82 6.03
CA ASN A 356 2.88 6.94 5.23
C ASN A 356 3.16 7.04 3.72
N PHE A 357 4.22 7.75 3.30
CA PHE A 357 4.61 7.79 1.90
C PHE A 357 5.49 6.58 1.54
N ALA A 358 4.88 5.52 0.99
CA ALA A 358 5.55 4.27 0.61
C ALA A 358 6.79 4.49 -0.27
N GLY A 359 6.77 5.50 -1.16
CA GLY A 359 7.87 5.83 -2.03
C GLY A 359 9.17 6.23 -1.31
N SER A 360 9.09 6.86 -0.13
CA SER A 360 10.28 7.17 0.68
C SER A 360 10.94 5.90 1.20
N TYR A 361 10.14 4.93 1.67
CA TYR A 361 10.66 3.66 2.20
C TYR A 361 11.31 2.80 1.13
N VAL A 362 10.74 2.73 -0.09
CA VAL A 362 11.35 2.00 -1.22
C VAL A 362 12.72 2.58 -1.56
N ARG A 363 12.81 3.91 -1.69
CA ARG A 363 14.08 4.58 -2.01
C ARG A 363 15.11 4.40 -0.91
N TYR A 364 14.69 4.53 0.35
CA TYR A 364 15.56 4.31 1.50
C TYR A 364 16.02 2.85 1.60
N ALA A 365 15.15 1.87 1.30
CA ALA A 365 15.53 0.46 1.26
C ALA A 365 16.64 0.17 0.25
N TYR A 366 16.58 0.77 -0.94
CA TYR A 366 17.64 0.65 -1.94
C TYR A 366 18.97 1.26 -1.47
N PHE A 367 18.90 2.42 -0.83
CA PHE A 367 20.09 3.05 -0.23
C PHE A 367 20.71 2.15 0.85
N LEU A 368 19.91 1.71 1.83
CA LEU A 368 20.36 0.83 2.92
C LEU A 368 20.99 -0.46 2.40
N GLN A 369 20.39 -1.03 1.35
CA GLN A 369 20.94 -2.21 0.71
C GLN A 369 22.30 -1.97 0.07
N ALA A 370 22.50 -0.85 -0.64
CA ALA A 370 23.78 -0.49 -1.21
C ALA A 370 24.86 -0.28 -0.12
N MET A 371 24.44 0.15 1.08
CA MET A 371 25.32 0.29 2.25
C MET A 371 25.55 -1.04 2.99
N GLY A 372 25.03 -2.18 2.50
CA GLY A 372 25.16 -3.48 3.15
C GLY A 372 24.27 -3.67 4.39
N ARG A 373 23.37 -2.73 4.68
CA ARG A 373 22.46 -2.74 5.84
C ARG A 373 21.19 -3.55 5.52
N HIS A 374 21.36 -4.85 5.26
CA HIS A 374 20.29 -5.70 4.72
C HIS A 374 19.06 -5.82 5.62
N THR A 375 19.23 -5.92 6.93
CA THR A 375 18.10 -6.02 7.88
C THR A 375 17.24 -4.77 7.86
N GLU A 376 17.86 -3.60 7.87
CA GLU A 376 17.13 -2.32 7.81
C GLU A 376 16.49 -2.09 6.44
N ALA A 377 17.17 -2.52 5.36
CA ALA A 377 16.62 -2.48 4.01
C ALA A 377 15.34 -3.33 3.89
N LEU A 378 15.34 -4.54 4.47
CA LEU A 378 14.16 -5.41 4.50
C LEU A 378 13.02 -4.79 5.31
N ALA A 379 13.31 -4.21 6.48
CA ALA A 379 12.29 -3.53 7.30
C ALA A 379 11.66 -2.34 6.54
N ALA A 380 12.47 -1.53 5.87
CA ALA A 380 11.97 -0.41 5.06
C ALA A 380 11.13 -0.90 3.86
N ALA A 381 11.59 -1.93 3.13
CA ALA A 381 10.85 -2.50 2.02
C ALA A 381 9.51 -3.12 2.48
N HIS A 382 9.51 -3.81 3.61
CA HIS A 382 8.29 -4.35 4.22
C HIS A 382 7.30 -3.24 4.58
N ARG A 383 7.78 -2.14 5.19
CA ARG A 383 6.94 -0.99 5.49
C ARG A 383 6.31 -0.37 4.24
N ALA A 384 7.03 -0.31 3.13
CA ALA A 384 6.46 0.14 1.86
C ALA A 384 5.32 -0.76 1.37
N VAL A 385 5.42 -2.08 1.55
CA VAL A 385 4.36 -3.03 1.20
C VAL A 385 3.16 -2.93 2.16
N GLU A 386 3.39 -2.70 3.46
CA GLU A 386 2.28 -2.45 4.41
C GLU A 386 1.46 -1.21 4.04
N LEU A 387 2.12 -0.17 3.53
CA LEU A 387 1.47 1.07 3.09
C LEU A 387 0.82 0.95 1.71
N ASP A 388 1.28 0.01 0.89
CA ASP A 388 0.79 -0.17 -0.49
C ASP A 388 0.73 -1.66 -0.86
N PRO A 389 -0.17 -2.45 -0.21
CA PRO A 389 -0.16 -3.91 -0.26
C PRO A 389 -0.56 -4.53 -1.61
N LEU A 390 -1.18 -3.75 -2.51
CA LEU A 390 -1.55 -4.19 -3.85
C LEU A 390 -0.65 -3.60 -4.95
N SER A 391 0.47 -3.00 -4.57
CA SER A 391 1.46 -2.51 -5.53
C SER A 391 2.39 -3.64 -5.99
N ALA A 392 2.21 -4.11 -7.21
CA ALA A 392 3.12 -5.08 -7.84
C ALA A 392 4.57 -4.55 -7.84
N ALA A 393 4.77 -3.23 -7.95
CA ALA A 393 6.08 -2.59 -7.90
C ALA A 393 6.74 -2.76 -6.53
N ASN A 394 6.05 -2.36 -5.43
CA ASN A 394 6.60 -2.40 -4.08
C ASN A 394 6.87 -3.85 -3.64
N ILE A 395 5.97 -4.78 -3.96
CA ILE A 395 6.16 -6.21 -3.67
C ILE A 395 7.36 -6.77 -4.45
N SER A 396 7.51 -6.40 -5.74
CA SER A 396 8.67 -6.80 -6.53
C SER A 396 9.97 -6.14 -6.02
N ASP A 397 9.90 -4.94 -5.48
CA ASP A 397 11.05 -4.26 -4.88
C ASP A 397 11.47 -4.92 -3.56
N GLU A 398 10.53 -5.33 -2.71
CA GLU A 398 10.82 -6.16 -1.54
C GLU A 398 11.49 -7.48 -1.96
N GLY A 399 10.98 -8.15 -3.00
CA GLY A 399 11.62 -9.32 -3.60
C GLY A 399 13.07 -9.06 -4.04
N ARG A 400 13.36 -7.87 -4.59
CA ARG A 400 14.71 -7.47 -4.99
C ARG A 400 15.65 -7.26 -3.79
N ILE A 401 15.13 -6.74 -2.68
CA ILE A 401 15.90 -6.63 -1.43
C ILE A 401 16.22 -8.03 -0.89
N LEU A 402 15.25 -8.95 -0.87
CA LEU A 402 15.43 -10.35 -0.48
C LEU A 402 16.45 -11.06 -1.38
N TYR A 403 16.37 -10.89 -2.71
CA TYR A 403 17.32 -11.45 -3.67
C TYR A 403 18.77 -11.06 -3.35
N ARG A 404 19.04 -9.77 -3.08
CA ARG A 404 20.37 -9.29 -2.76
C ARG A 404 20.82 -9.65 -1.35
N ALA A 405 19.87 -9.96 -0.45
CA ALA A 405 20.14 -10.59 0.84
C ALA A 405 20.33 -12.12 0.71
N ARG A 406 20.37 -12.66 -0.51
CA ARG A 406 20.54 -14.09 -0.86
C ARG A 406 19.41 -15.00 -0.38
N GLN A 407 18.25 -14.44 -0.09
CA GLN A 407 17.02 -15.16 0.25
C GLN A 407 16.20 -15.43 -1.04
N TYR A 408 16.74 -16.29 -1.91
CA TYR A 408 16.23 -16.43 -3.29
C TYR A 408 14.83 -17.03 -3.35
N GLU A 409 14.50 -18.02 -2.52
CA GLU A 409 13.16 -18.62 -2.45
C GLU A 409 12.12 -17.61 -2.00
N ASN A 410 12.45 -16.80 -0.98
CA ASN A 410 11.58 -15.72 -0.52
C ASN A 410 11.40 -14.64 -1.60
N ALA A 411 12.48 -14.32 -2.34
CA ALA A 411 12.40 -13.39 -3.45
C ALA A 411 11.47 -13.91 -4.57
N VAL A 412 11.56 -15.21 -4.93
CA VAL A 412 10.65 -15.85 -5.91
C VAL A 412 9.20 -15.71 -5.46
N ALA A 413 8.90 -16.00 -4.19
CA ALA A 413 7.53 -15.88 -3.66
C ALA A 413 6.99 -14.43 -3.79
N ARG A 414 7.83 -13.41 -3.51
CA ARG A 414 7.43 -12.01 -3.68
C ARG A 414 7.22 -11.64 -5.15
N TYR A 415 8.07 -12.10 -6.06
CA TYR A 415 7.89 -11.85 -7.49
C TYR A 415 6.66 -12.54 -8.04
N GLN A 416 6.36 -13.78 -7.60
CA GLN A 416 5.12 -14.47 -7.94
C GLN A 416 3.90 -13.67 -7.48
N ARG A 417 3.92 -13.17 -6.23
CA ARG A 417 2.85 -12.32 -5.71
C ARG A 417 2.67 -11.03 -6.52
N ALA A 418 3.75 -10.40 -6.94
CA ALA A 418 3.68 -9.24 -7.83
C ALA A 418 3.04 -9.58 -9.18
N LEU A 419 3.36 -10.76 -9.75
CA LEU A 419 2.81 -11.23 -11.02
C LEU A 419 1.36 -11.75 -10.92
N GLU A 420 0.87 -12.09 -9.73
CA GLU A 420 -0.56 -12.33 -9.47
C GLU A 420 -1.36 -11.03 -9.56
N LEU A 421 -0.81 -9.92 -9.08
CA LEU A 421 -1.44 -8.60 -9.13
C LEU A 421 -1.36 -7.98 -10.54
N ASP A 422 -0.20 -8.08 -11.19
CA ASP A 422 0.02 -7.63 -12.55
C ASP A 422 0.82 -8.68 -13.34
N PRO A 423 0.14 -9.57 -14.08
CA PRO A 423 0.80 -10.61 -14.88
C PRO A 423 1.74 -10.08 -15.98
N SER A 424 1.65 -8.79 -16.31
CA SER A 424 2.45 -8.13 -17.34
C SER A 424 3.61 -7.29 -16.77
N TYR A 425 3.80 -7.27 -15.45
CA TYR A 425 4.81 -6.44 -14.80
C TYR A 425 6.23 -6.88 -15.16
N LEU A 426 6.81 -6.22 -16.16
CA LEU A 426 8.11 -6.57 -16.76
C LEU A 426 9.26 -6.69 -15.75
N PRO A 427 9.40 -5.77 -14.73
CA PRO A 427 10.48 -5.92 -13.76
C PRO A 427 10.40 -7.23 -12.97
N ALA A 428 9.20 -7.68 -12.56
CA ALA A 428 9.06 -8.94 -11.84
C ALA A 428 9.40 -10.15 -12.73
N LEU A 429 9.01 -10.13 -14.03
CA LEU A 429 9.36 -11.18 -14.97
C LEU A 429 10.88 -11.33 -15.15
N GLY A 430 11.62 -10.22 -15.20
CA GLY A 430 13.08 -10.26 -15.28
C GLY A 430 13.73 -10.72 -13.97
N ARG A 431 13.28 -10.18 -12.85
CA ARG A 431 13.85 -10.44 -11.52
C ARG A 431 13.61 -11.87 -11.02
N ILE A 432 12.46 -12.47 -11.33
CA ILE A 432 12.18 -13.86 -10.96
C ILE A 432 13.07 -14.82 -11.74
N ALA A 433 13.38 -14.51 -13.01
CA ALA A 433 14.36 -15.28 -13.78
C ALA A 433 15.76 -15.21 -13.15
N GLU A 434 16.16 -14.05 -12.62
CA GLU A 434 17.41 -13.88 -11.88
C GLU A 434 17.45 -14.72 -10.59
N ALA A 435 16.34 -14.81 -9.88
CA ALA A 435 16.26 -15.60 -8.65
C ALA A 435 16.33 -17.11 -8.94
N TYR A 436 15.59 -17.60 -9.95
CA TYR A 436 15.67 -18.99 -10.38
C TYR A 436 17.07 -19.37 -10.91
N GLU A 437 17.75 -18.45 -11.58
CA GLU A 437 19.14 -18.66 -12.01
C GLU A 437 20.08 -18.87 -10.81
N GLN A 438 19.93 -18.09 -9.71
CA GLN A 438 20.75 -18.28 -8.51
C GLN A 438 20.45 -19.61 -7.80
N LEU A 439 19.22 -20.09 -7.89
CA LEU A 439 18.80 -21.41 -7.39
C LEU A 439 19.26 -22.58 -8.29
N GLY A 440 19.83 -22.29 -9.47
CA GLY A 440 20.22 -23.33 -10.44
C GLY A 440 19.04 -23.89 -11.26
N ASN A 441 17.84 -23.32 -11.12
CA ASN A 441 16.63 -23.72 -11.82
C ASN A 441 16.56 -23.02 -13.19
N TYR A 442 17.43 -23.45 -14.11
CA TYR A 442 17.63 -22.75 -15.38
C TYR A 442 16.45 -22.87 -16.34
N ASP A 443 15.69 -23.96 -16.28
CA ASP A 443 14.52 -24.15 -17.16
C ASP A 443 13.42 -23.15 -16.79
N GLU A 444 13.13 -22.96 -15.50
CA GLU A 444 12.21 -21.94 -14.99
C GLU A 444 12.70 -20.54 -15.33
N ALA A 445 14.01 -20.29 -15.14
CA ALA A 445 14.59 -19.00 -15.48
C ALA A 445 14.40 -18.66 -16.97
N LEU A 446 14.65 -19.61 -17.88
CA LEU A 446 14.43 -19.45 -19.32
C LEU A 446 12.95 -19.25 -19.67
N ALA A 447 12.04 -19.97 -19.00
CA ALA A 447 10.60 -19.81 -19.22
C ALA A 447 10.13 -18.38 -18.88
N TYR A 448 10.63 -17.78 -17.76
CA TYR A 448 10.32 -16.40 -17.42
C TYR A 448 10.98 -15.38 -18.36
N VAL A 449 12.19 -15.63 -18.84
CA VAL A 449 12.83 -14.80 -19.87
C VAL A 449 12.01 -14.80 -21.16
N GLU A 450 11.51 -15.96 -21.59
CA GLU A 450 10.66 -16.05 -22.78
C GLU A 450 9.32 -15.32 -22.58
N ARG A 451 8.73 -15.44 -21.38
CA ARG A 451 7.53 -14.65 -21.01
C ARG A 451 7.81 -13.15 -21.04
N LEU A 452 8.96 -12.70 -20.50
CA LEU A 452 9.40 -11.32 -20.56
C LEU A 452 9.50 -10.82 -22.02
N ARG A 453 10.13 -11.61 -22.92
CA ARG A 453 10.29 -11.25 -24.33
C ARG A 453 8.99 -11.15 -25.10
N ARG A 454 7.99 -11.99 -24.74
CA ARG A 454 6.65 -11.92 -25.37
C ARG A 454 5.81 -10.74 -24.85
N THR A 455 5.99 -10.37 -23.58
CA THR A 455 5.21 -9.31 -22.93
C THR A 455 5.77 -7.92 -23.25
N ALA A 456 7.10 -7.81 -23.38
CA ALA A 456 7.75 -6.53 -23.64
C ALA A 456 7.55 -6.08 -25.11
N SER A 457 7.33 -4.77 -25.28
CA SER A 457 7.32 -4.16 -26.62
C SER A 457 8.71 -4.18 -27.28
N ASP A 458 9.77 -4.22 -26.47
CA ASP A 458 11.16 -4.37 -26.92
C ASP A 458 11.70 -5.75 -26.51
N PRO A 459 11.77 -6.74 -27.41
CA PRO A 459 12.26 -8.09 -27.11
C PRO A 459 13.74 -8.12 -26.70
N ARG A 460 14.50 -7.03 -26.87
CA ARG A 460 15.90 -6.90 -26.42
C ARG A 460 16.02 -6.94 -24.89
N LEU A 461 14.97 -6.57 -24.14
CA LEU A 461 14.95 -6.64 -22.68
C LEU A 461 15.24 -8.06 -22.14
N GLY A 462 14.90 -9.12 -22.89
CA GLY A 462 15.22 -10.49 -22.52
C GLY A 462 16.63 -10.95 -22.89
N LEU A 463 17.39 -10.19 -23.67
CA LEU A 463 18.74 -10.64 -24.13
C LEU A 463 19.74 -10.65 -22.98
N ARG A 464 19.69 -9.66 -22.08
CA ARG A 464 20.62 -9.55 -20.94
C ARG A 464 20.53 -10.76 -20.00
N PRO A 465 19.34 -11.14 -19.45
CA PRO A 465 19.23 -12.36 -18.65
C PRO A 465 19.53 -13.63 -19.45
N LEU A 466 19.17 -13.70 -20.73
CA LEU A 466 19.44 -14.86 -21.57
C LEU A 466 20.94 -15.16 -21.72
N ALA A 467 21.75 -14.12 -21.99
CA ALA A 467 23.21 -14.26 -22.11
C ALA A 467 23.83 -14.83 -20.83
N ARG A 468 23.38 -14.32 -19.69
CA ARG A 468 23.87 -14.70 -18.37
C ARG A 468 23.46 -16.13 -18.02
N ILE A 469 22.20 -16.50 -18.24
CA ILE A 469 21.70 -17.87 -17.98
C ILE A 469 22.48 -18.87 -18.82
N TYR A 470 22.70 -18.61 -20.11
CA TYR A 470 23.53 -19.48 -20.94
C TYR A 470 24.97 -19.59 -20.43
N ALA A 471 25.55 -18.50 -19.94
CA ALA A 471 26.88 -18.54 -19.32
C ALA A 471 26.92 -19.44 -18.09
N ARG A 472 25.91 -19.35 -17.21
CA ARG A 472 25.78 -20.20 -16.01
C ARG A 472 25.55 -21.67 -16.35
N MET A 473 24.81 -21.96 -17.43
CA MET A 473 24.60 -23.32 -17.94
C MET A 473 25.84 -23.93 -18.61
N GLY A 474 26.95 -23.18 -18.72
CA GLY A 474 28.14 -23.60 -19.48
C GLY A 474 27.99 -23.54 -21.00
N LYS A 475 26.89 -23.00 -21.51
CA LYS A 475 26.63 -22.78 -22.95
C LYS A 475 27.38 -21.53 -23.43
N ARG A 476 28.73 -21.63 -23.40
CA ARG A 476 29.63 -20.50 -23.62
C ARG A 476 29.44 -19.86 -25.00
N ARG A 477 29.24 -20.67 -26.05
CA ARG A 477 29.09 -20.17 -27.42
C ARG A 477 27.81 -19.34 -27.56
N GLU A 478 26.69 -19.85 -27.08
CA GLU A 478 25.39 -19.21 -27.11
C GLU A 478 25.39 -17.90 -26.28
N ALA A 479 26.03 -17.92 -25.11
CA ALA A 479 26.19 -16.71 -24.28
C ALA A 479 26.95 -15.61 -25.03
N LEU A 480 28.06 -15.95 -25.69
CA LEU A 480 28.87 -15.00 -26.49
C LEU A 480 28.13 -14.50 -27.74
N ASP A 481 27.28 -15.32 -28.37
CA ASP A 481 26.47 -14.90 -29.52
C ASP A 481 25.42 -13.85 -29.10
N VAL A 482 24.77 -14.06 -27.96
CA VAL A 482 23.83 -13.08 -27.40
C VAL A 482 24.55 -11.82 -26.97
N LEU A 483 25.72 -11.91 -26.31
CA LEU A 483 26.54 -10.73 -25.95
C LEU A 483 26.91 -9.88 -27.16
N ARG A 484 27.37 -10.50 -28.26
CA ARG A 484 27.65 -9.78 -29.51
C ARG A 484 26.42 -9.03 -30.06
N THR A 485 25.24 -9.58 -29.84
CA THR A 485 23.99 -8.93 -30.23
C THR A 485 23.71 -7.72 -29.36
N ILE A 486 23.94 -7.81 -28.03
CA ILE A 486 23.80 -6.72 -27.08
C ILE A 486 24.79 -5.59 -27.45
N GLU A 487 26.07 -5.92 -27.64
CA GLU A 487 27.13 -4.95 -27.97
C GLU A 487 26.86 -4.18 -29.28
N ARG A 488 26.33 -4.89 -30.32
CA ARG A 488 26.00 -4.26 -31.61
C ARG A 488 24.81 -3.31 -31.55
N ASN A 489 23.83 -3.59 -30.70
CA ASN A 489 22.56 -2.88 -30.65
C ASN A 489 22.45 -1.93 -29.43
N GLY A 490 23.44 -1.96 -28.54
CA GLY A 490 23.46 -1.19 -27.30
C GLY A 490 23.96 0.25 -27.48
N THR A 491 23.51 1.13 -26.60
CA THR A 491 24.11 2.47 -26.45
C THR A 491 25.36 2.36 -25.57
N PRO A 492 26.49 3.01 -25.90
CA PRO A 492 27.65 2.98 -25.02
C PRO A 492 27.33 3.38 -23.59
N GLY A 493 27.71 2.55 -22.60
CA GLY A 493 27.47 2.74 -21.19
C GLY A 493 26.15 2.13 -20.66
N SER A 494 25.12 1.93 -21.49
CA SER A 494 23.82 1.39 -21.02
C SER A 494 23.86 -0.09 -20.65
N ASP A 495 24.82 -0.83 -21.18
CA ASP A 495 24.91 -2.29 -21.04
C ASP A 495 26.09 -2.74 -20.16
N ASP A 496 26.91 -1.81 -19.65
CA ASP A 496 28.13 -2.15 -18.88
C ASP A 496 27.86 -3.11 -17.72
N TYR A 497 26.74 -2.92 -17.00
CA TYR A 497 26.34 -3.86 -15.94
C TYR A 497 26.03 -5.26 -16.50
N ALA A 498 25.22 -5.34 -17.56
CA ALA A 498 24.87 -6.62 -18.19
C ALA A 498 26.09 -7.37 -18.74
N LEU A 499 27.03 -6.63 -19.32
CA LEU A 499 28.33 -7.17 -19.76
C LEU A 499 29.13 -7.69 -18.57
N ALA A 500 29.25 -6.90 -17.50
CA ALA A 500 30.01 -7.26 -16.30
C ALA A 500 29.51 -8.57 -15.68
N VAL A 501 28.18 -8.71 -15.45
CA VAL A 501 27.61 -9.92 -14.84
C VAL A 501 27.71 -11.14 -15.76
N THR A 502 27.60 -10.94 -17.08
CA THR A 502 27.70 -12.07 -18.03
C THR A 502 29.15 -12.52 -18.18
N TYR A 503 30.14 -11.60 -18.28
CA TYR A 503 31.56 -11.97 -18.30
C TYR A 503 31.98 -12.60 -16.96
N SER A 504 31.48 -12.12 -15.82
CA SER A 504 31.67 -12.75 -14.51
C SER A 504 31.18 -14.21 -14.52
N ALA A 505 29.97 -14.48 -15.05
CA ALA A 505 29.42 -15.82 -15.18
C ALA A 505 30.23 -16.72 -16.14
N LEU A 506 30.86 -16.15 -17.17
CA LEU A 506 31.77 -16.84 -18.09
C LEU A 506 33.17 -17.10 -17.51
N GLY A 507 33.48 -16.56 -16.31
CA GLY A 507 34.80 -16.62 -15.68
C GLY A 507 35.82 -15.64 -16.28
N ASP A 508 35.41 -14.73 -17.15
CA ASP A 508 36.26 -13.70 -17.76
C ASP A 508 36.32 -12.46 -16.85
N ARG A 509 37.16 -12.57 -15.81
CA ARG A 509 37.28 -11.52 -14.78
C ARG A 509 37.76 -10.18 -15.36
N ASP A 510 38.67 -10.20 -16.34
CA ASP A 510 39.24 -8.99 -16.90
C ASP A 510 38.20 -8.17 -17.64
N ARG A 511 37.39 -8.81 -18.49
CA ARG A 511 36.31 -8.11 -19.19
C ARG A 511 35.21 -7.67 -18.24
N ALA A 512 34.90 -8.48 -17.22
CA ALA A 512 33.92 -8.11 -16.21
C ALA A 512 34.34 -6.84 -15.42
N ILE A 513 35.59 -6.79 -14.96
CA ILE A 513 36.14 -5.61 -14.25
C ILE A 513 36.19 -4.39 -15.18
N ALA A 514 36.66 -4.56 -16.43
CA ALA A 514 36.72 -3.43 -17.40
C ALA A 514 35.31 -2.85 -17.65
N ALA A 515 34.27 -3.67 -17.72
CA ALA A 515 32.91 -3.18 -17.86
C ALA A 515 32.44 -2.42 -16.59
N LEU A 516 32.76 -2.91 -15.38
CA LEU A 516 32.46 -2.20 -14.13
C LEU A 516 33.23 -0.86 -14.04
N GLU A 517 34.49 -0.81 -14.47
CA GLU A 517 35.26 0.42 -14.47
C GLU A 517 34.62 1.50 -15.36
N ARG A 518 34.19 1.13 -16.56
CA ARG A 518 33.45 2.05 -17.44
C ARG A 518 32.18 2.55 -16.78
N GLY A 519 31.39 1.63 -16.20
CA GLY A 519 30.14 1.98 -15.51
C GLY A 519 30.34 2.91 -14.32
N VAL A 520 31.44 2.75 -13.55
CA VAL A 520 31.79 3.68 -12.45
C VAL A 520 32.19 5.05 -13.00
N GLN A 521 33.04 5.10 -14.07
CA GLN A 521 33.46 6.34 -14.67
C GLN A 521 32.33 7.17 -15.26
N THR A 522 31.38 6.49 -15.90
CA THR A 522 30.20 7.13 -16.53
C THR A 522 29.03 7.29 -15.59
N ARG A 523 29.11 6.74 -14.37
CA ARG A 523 27.98 6.61 -13.42
C ARG A 523 26.72 6.01 -14.06
N SER A 524 26.91 5.08 -15.00
CA SER A 524 25.83 4.51 -15.82
C SER A 524 24.98 3.45 -15.11
N PHE A 525 25.32 3.08 -13.87
CA PHE A 525 24.56 2.13 -13.07
C PHE A 525 24.48 2.54 -11.61
N LEU A 526 23.48 1.96 -10.91
CA LEU A 526 23.22 2.29 -9.51
C LEU A 526 24.24 1.63 -8.57
N PRO A 527 24.66 2.30 -7.48
CA PRO A 527 25.66 1.78 -6.53
C PRO A 527 25.32 0.42 -5.91
N PHE A 528 24.05 0.04 -5.85
CA PHE A 528 23.62 -1.24 -5.28
C PHE A 528 24.11 -2.46 -6.10
N VAL A 529 24.59 -2.30 -7.32
CA VAL A 529 25.16 -3.42 -8.10
C VAL A 529 26.38 -4.04 -7.41
N PHE A 530 27.07 -3.30 -6.57
CA PHE A 530 28.20 -3.81 -5.81
C PHE A 530 27.84 -4.83 -4.73
N VAL A 531 26.57 -4.88 -4.31
CA VAL A 531 26.06 -5.90 -3.38
C VAL A 531 25.36 -7.05 -4.12
N ASP A 532 25.33 -7.00 -5.47
CA ASP A 532 24.63 -7.99 -6.28
C ASP A 532 25.31 -9.36 -6.23
N PRO A 533 24.58 -10.46 -5.93
CA PRO A 533 25.15 -11.80 -5.88
C PRO A 533 25.69 -12.29 -7.22
N GLN A 534 25.30 -11.72 -8.34
CA GLN A 534 25.82 -12.07 -9.66
C GLN A 534 27.30 -11.70 -9.84
N LEU A 535 27.82 -10.80 -9.00
CA LEU A 535 29.22 -10.35 -9.01
C LEU A 535 30.05 -10.97 -7.89
N ASP A 536 29.52 -11.94 -7.12
CA ASP A 536 30.23 -12.56 -6.00
C ASP A 536 31.58 -13.19 -6.39
N ALA A 537 31.70 -13.72 -7.60
CA ALA A 537 32.96 -14.27 -8.13
C ALA A 537 34.09 -13.20 -8.28
N LEU A 538 33.73 -11.92 -8.30
CA LEU A 538 34.69 -10.81 -8.41
C LEU A 538 35.08 -10.19 -7.08
N ARG A 539 34.39 -10.52 -5.95
CA ARG A 539 34.58 -9.85 -4.66
C ARG A 539 36.00 -9.98 -4.12
N SER A 540 36.66 -11.10 -4.37
CA SER A 540 38.05 -11.33 -3.98
C SER A 540 39.09 -10.64 -4.89
N ASP A 541 38.69 -10.07 -6.02
CA ASP A 541 39.60 -9.37 -6.94
C ASP A 541 39.98 -7.98 -6.36
N PRO A 542 41.27 -7.67 -6.20
CA PRO A 542 41.71 -6.38 -5.66
C PRO A 542 41.20 -5.18 -6.47
N ARG A 543 41.00 -5.33 -7.78
CA ARG A 543 40.45 -4.29 -8.64
C ARG A 543 39.01 -3.99 -8.32
N PHE A 544 38.22 -5.03 -8.01
CA PHE A 544 36.83 -4.85 -7.56
C PHE A 544 36.77 -4.09 -6.23
N GLN A 545 37.65 -4.45 -5.27
CA GLN A 545 37.77 -3.72 -4.00
C GLN A 545 38.19 -2.25 -4.20
N LEU A 546 39.06 -1.99 -5.20
CA LEU A 546 39.42 -0.61 -5.55
C LEU A 546 38.23 0.17 -6.10
N LEU A 547 37.37 -0.45 -6.92
CA LEU A 547 36.15 0.17 -7.42
C LEU A 547 35.19 0.54 -6.28
N LEU A 548 34.99 -0.35 -5.29
CA LEU A 548 34.18 -0.05 -4.09
C LEU A 548 34.71 1.18 -3.34
N ARG A 549 36.03 1.23 -3.10
CA ARG A 549 36.65 2.40 -2.43
C ARG A 549 36.49 3.68 -3.23
N ARG A 550 36.66 3.66 -4.57
CA ARG A 550 36.44 4.83 -5.45
C ARG A 550 35.00 5.32 -5.43
N ALA A 551 34.05 4.41 -5.27
CA ALA A 551 32.63 4.73 -5.11
C ALA A 551 32.27 5.17 -3.68
N GLY A 552 33.23 5.13 -2.72
CA GLY A 552 32.95 5.44 -1.31
C GLY A 552 31.99 4.43 -0.64
N LEU A 553 31.89 3.22 -1.20
CA LEU A 553 31.03 2.16 -0.67
C LEU A 553 31.78 1.31 0.37
N PRO A 554 31.07 0.69 1.33
CA PRO A 554 31.68 -0.24 2.26
C PRO A 554 32.45 -1.34 1.51
N SER A 555 33.66 -1.67 1.98
CA SER A 555 34.37 -2.85 1.48
C SER A 555 33.54 -4.08 1.86
N SER A 556 33.29 -4.96 0.88
CA SER A 556 32.61 -6.24 1.14
C SER A 556 33.41 -7.05 2.18
N GLN A 557 32.80 -7.35 3.32
CA GLN A 557 33.32 -8.35 4.26
C GLN A 557 33.19 -9.76 3.68
#